data_e340d57d8e244eef01f5f778c2560b77
#
_entry.id   e340d57d8e244eef01f5f778c2560b77
#
_cell.length_a   1.000
_cell.length_b   1.000
_cell.length_c   1.000
_cell.angle_alpha   90.00
_cell.angle_beta   90.00
_cell.angle_gamma   90.00
#
_symmetry.space_group_name_H-M   'P 1'
#
loop_
_entity.id
_entity.type
_entity.pdbx_description
1 polymer ?
#
loop_
_entity_poly.entity_id
_entity_poly.type
_entity_poly.pdbx_seq_one_letter_code
_entity_poly.pdbx_strand_id
1 'polypeptide(L)'
;MTTSANIARHLPLMAARQPDHAALKVARGRSADGAIDYLSLSFAELDAEVNSWCARLSKAGVGRGDRTLIMVKQGLPLIAAVFALFKLGAVPIVIDPGMGLKSFLRCVGRSQPRALVGIPLAQFLSRVFLRTFWSVKVRVSARSSETAQLTSKNSKKVDQFAPAEVASDELAAILFTSGSTGAPKGVCYEHGMFEAQVRLIREHYKIEPGEIDLPMLPIFALFNPALGMTTIVPEIDPRRPAEVDPAKIVQAILQEGVTNSFGSPTLWSKIQQHCLANKITLPSLKRVLCAGAPVPATLWDQPARWMPHGNLQSPYGAT
;
A
#
# COMPACT_ATOMS: atom_id res chain seq x y z
N MET A 1 18.48 -25.31 -2.74
CA MET A 1 18.41 -23.92 -3.25
C MET A 1 17.52 -23.14 -2.31
N THR A 2 18.06 -22.23 -1.53
CA THR A 2 17.28 -21.34 -0.69
C THR A 2 16.45 -20.43 -1.60
N THR A 3 15.12 -20.52 -1.50
CA THR A 3 14.23 -19.62 -2.24
C THR A 3 14.48 -18.19 -1.77
N SER A 4 14.67 -17.25 -2.72
CA SER A 4 14.82 -15.83 -2.41
C SER A 4 13.68 -15.33 -1.52
N ALA A 5 14.01 -14.54 -0.50
CA ALA A 5 13.05 -13.96 0.44
C ALA A 5 12.39 -12.67 -0.09
N ASN A 6 12.60 -12.31 -1.36
CA ASN A 6 12.07 -11.10 -1.95
C ASN A 6 10.55 -11.17 -2.17
N ILE A 7 9.79 -10.35 -1.43
CA ILE A 7 8.33 -10.31 -1.55
C ILE A 7 7.86 -9.96 -2.98
N ALA A 8 8.65 -9.21 -3.75
CA ALA A 8 8.29 -8.85 -5.13
C ALA A 8 8.20 -10.05 -6.07
N ARG A 9 8.74 -11.22 -5.70
CA ARG A 9 8.62 -12.47 -6.48
C ARG A 9 7.18 -12.95 -6.64
N HIS A 10 6.31 -12.61 -5.70
CA HIS A 10 4.92 -13.05 -5.71
C HIS A 10 4.10 -12.40 -6.82
N LEU A 11 4.39 -11.15 -7.19
CA LEU A 11 3.61 -10.45 -8.22
C LEU A 11 3.70 -11.12 -9.60
N PRO A 12 4.89 -11.41 -10.17
CA PRO A 12 4.96 -12.14 -11.45
C PRO A 12 4.38 -13.56 -11.35
N LEU A 13 4.44 -14.22 -10.19
CA LEU A 13 3.78 -15.50 -9.98
C LEU A 13 2.26 -15.38 -10.05
N MET A 14 1.67 -14.34 -9.46
CA MET A 14 0.24 -14.08 -9.56
C MET A 14 -0.16 -13.64 -10.96
N ALA A 15 0.67 -12.82 -11.64
CA ALA A 15 0.46 -12.43 -13.03
C ALA A 15 0.44 -13.64 -13.99
N ALA A 16 1.26 -14.66 -13.71
CA ALA A 16 1.22 -15.92 -14.49
C ALA A 16 0.02 -16.81 -14.12
N ARG A 17 -0.43 -16.78 -12.86
CA ARG A 17 -1.46 -17.68 -12.32
C ARG A 17 -2.88 -17.19 -12.60
N GLN A 18 -3.09 -15.88 -12.52
CA GLN A 18 -4.38 -15.22 -12.71
C GLN A 18 -4.21 -13.86 -13.44
N PRO A 19 -3.73 -13.87 -14.71
CA PRO A 19 -3.30 -12.67 -15.43
C PRO A 19 -4.40 -11.62 -15.55
N ASP A 20 -5.62 -12.05 -15.80
CA ASP A 20 -6.77 -11.16 -16.09
C ASP A 20 -7.56 -10.77 -14.83
N HIS A 21 -7.23 -11.38 -13.67
CA HIS A 21 -7.90 -11.04 -12.42
C HIS A 21 -7.47 -9.65 -11.95
N ALA A 22 -8.42 -8.84 -11.45
CA ALA A 22 -8.11 -7.51 -10.94
C ALA A 22 -7.15 -7.58 -9.75
N ALA A 23 -6.02 -6.88 -9.83
CA ALA A 23 -5.05 -6.74 -8.74
C ALA A 23 -5.24 -5.43 -7.98
N LEU A 24 -5.65 -4.36 -8.67
CA LEU A 24 -5.78 -3.02 -8.09
C LEU A 24 -6.92 -2.26 -8.74
N LYS A 25 -7.74 -1.60 -7.92
CA LYS A 25 -8.78 -0.68 -8.36
C LYS A 25 -8.62 0.68 -7.67
N VAL A 26 -8.57 1.76 -8.45
CA VAL A 26 -8.41 3.14 -7.98
C VAL A 26 -9.58 3.98 -8.48
N ALA A 27 -10.29 4.64 -7.57
CA ALA A 27 -11.41 5.50 -7.94
C ALA A 27 -10.94 6.69 -8.81
N ARG A 28 -11.65 6.94 -9.95
CA ARG A 28 -11.41 8.07 -10.83
C ARG A 28 -12.52 9.13 -10.75
N GLY A 29 -13.65 8.76 -10.21
CA GLY A 29 -14.83 9.61 -10.12
C GLY A 29 -16.10 8.82 -9.88
N ARG A 30 -17.21 9.34 -10.37
CA ARG A 30 -18.52 8.69 -10.32
C ARG A 30 -19.11 8.64 -11.71
N SER A 31 -19.78 7.55 -12.05
CA SER A 31 -20.61 7.41 -13.24
C SER A 31 -21.93 8.16 -13.08
N ALA A 32 -22.71 8.26 -14.17
CA ALA A 32 -23.97 9.01 -14.17
C ALA A 32 -25.03 8.45 -13.21
N ASP A 33 -24.96 7.16 -12.89
CA ASP A 33 -25.81 6.46 -11.91
C ASP A 33 -25.28 6.57 -10.47
N GLY A 34 -24.18 7.30 -10.24
CA GLY A 34 -23.58 7.50 -8.95
C GLY A 34 -22.63 6.39 -8.49
N ALA A 35 -22.44 5.33 -9.26
CA ALA A 35 -21.47 4.28 -8.95
C ALA A 35 -20.03 4.81 -9.04
N ILE A 36 -19.11 4.21 -8.26
CA ILE A 36 -17.69 4.58 -8.31
C ILE A 36 -17.13 4.09 -9.65
N ASP A 37 -16.56 5.01 -10.43
CA ASP A 37 -15.80 4.65 -11.63
C ASP A 37 -14.36 4.32 -11.23
N TYR A 38 -13.96 3.06 -11.45
CA TYR A 38 -12.63 2.57 -11.10
C TYR A 38 -11.71 2.43 -12.31
N LEU A 39 -10.49 2.94 -12.19
CA LEU A 39 -9.38 2.41 -12.96
C LEU A 39 -9.03 1.04 -12.37
N SER A 40 -9.20 -0.01 -13.18
CA SER A 40 -8.86 -1.38 -12.78
C SER A 40 -7.64 -1.85 -13.53
N LEU A 41 -6.66 -2.41 -12.80
CA LEU A 41 -5.50 -3.11 -13.36
C LEU A 41 -5.59 -4.57 -12.99
N SER A 42 -5.36 -5.45 -13.96
CA SER A 42 -5.18 -6.87 -13.72
C SER A 42 -3.79 -7.17 -13.11
N PHE A 43 -3.56 -8.40 -12.66
CA PHE A 43 -2.23 -8.81 -12.17
C PHE A 43 -1.16 -8.69 -13.25
N ALA A 44 -1.47 -9.04 -14.50
CA ALA A 44 -0.56 -8.86 -15.63
C ALA A 44 -0.24 -7.38 -15.90
N GLU A 45 -1.24 -6.51 -15.85
CA GLU A 45 -1.07 -5.07 -16.04
C GLU A 45 -0.30 -4.43 -14.88
N LEU A 46 -0.53 -4.86 -13.64
CA LEU A 46 0.22 -4.38 -12.48
C LEU A 46 1.69 -4.82 -12.55
N ASP A 47 1.99 -6.06 -12.94
CA ASP A 47 3.39 -6.49 -13.13
C ASP A 47 4.09 -5.72 -14.26
N ALA A 48 3.39 -5.44 -15.37
CA ALA A 48 3.91 -4.61 -16.45
C ALA A 48 4.20 -3.18 -15.99
N GLU A 49 3.33 -2.58 -15.17
CA GLU A 49 3.56 -1.25 -14.58
C GLU A 49 4.77 -1.27 -13.63
N VAL A 50 4.90 -2.31 -12.79
CA VAL A 50 6.08 -2.49 -11.92
C VAL A 50 7.35 -2.63 -12.74
N ASN A 51 7.33 -3.37 -13.86
CA ASN A 51 8.49 -3.50 -14.76
C ASN A 51 8.83 -2.16 -15.42
N SER A 52 7.84 -1.35 -15.79
CA SER A 52 8.06 0.03 -16.28
C SER A 52 8.76 0.91 -15.23
N TRP A 53 8.34 0.79 -13.97
CA TRP A 53 9.03 1.48 -12.87
C TRP A 53 10.46 0.96 -12.66
N CYS A 54 10.71 -0.36 -12.77
CA CYS A 54 12.05 -0.93 -12.70
C CYS A 54 12.96 -0.32 -13.78
N ALA A 55 12.49 -0.25 -15.03
CA ALA A 55 13.25 0.35 -16.13
C ALA A 55 13.61 1.82 -15.86
N ARG A 56 12.65 2.61 -15.36
CA ARG A 56 12.87 4.04 -15.02
C ARG A 56 13.85 4.21 -13.87
N LEU A 57 13.71 3.42 -12.80
CA LEU A 57 14.59 3.47 -11.63
C LEU A 57 16.00 3.02 -11.97
N SER A 58 16.15 1.90 -12.66
CA SER A 58 17.43 1.37 -13.10
C SER A 58 18.16 2.34 -14.05
N LYS A 59 17.45 2.91 -15.03
CA LYS A 59 18.00 3.95 -15.92
C LYS A 59 18.46 5.19 -15.16
N ALA A 60 17.80 5.54 -14.06
CA ALA A 60 18.20 6.65 -13.20
C ALA A 60 19.39 6.30 -12.28
N GLY A 61 19.83 5.05 -12.25
CA GLY A 61 20.94 4.57 -11.45
C GLY A 61 20.55 4.12 -10.04
N VAL A 62 19.29 3.71 -9.84
CA VAL A 62 18.83 3.05 -8.59
C VAL A 62 19.06 1.55 -8.73
N GLY A 63 19.72 0.93 -7.75
CA GLY A 63 20.02 -0.49 -7.73
C GLY A 63 19.95 -1.10 -6.32
N ARG A 64 20.49 -2.33 -6.20
CA ARG A 64 20.47 -3.10 -4.95
C ARG A 64 21.09 -2.33 -3.79
N GLY A 65 20.42 -2.37 -2.63
CA GLY A 65 20.85 -1.72 -1.40
C GLY A 65 20.62 -0.20 -1.35
N ASP A 66 20.20 0.43 -2.47
CA ASP A 66 19.97 1.87 -2.50
C ASP A 66 18.77 2.27 -1.66
N ARG A 67 19.03 3.01 -0.59
CA ARG A 67 17.97 3.61 0.24
C ARG A 67 17.25 4.67 -0.57
N THR A 68 15.96 4.46 -0.81
CA THR A 68 15.13 5.29 -1.69
C THR A 68 13.95 5.87 -0.93
N LEU A 69 13.96 7.18 -0.71
CA LEU A 69 12.84 7.87 -0.09
C LEU A 69 11.64 7.93 -1.05
N ILE A 70 10.47 7.49 -0.57
CA ILE A 70 9.23 7.50 -1.35
C ILE A 70 8.32 8.63 -0.86
N MET A 71 7.98 9.54 -1.78
CA MET A 71 7.05 10.66 -1.55
C MET A 71 6.06 10.73 -2.71
N VAL A 72 5.25 9.69 -2.85
CA VAL A 72 4.24 9.56 -3.92
C VAL A 72 2.83 9.56 -3.32
N LYS A 73 1.82 9.71 -4.18
CA LYS A 73 0.43 9.49 -3.76
C LYS A 73 0.19 8.02 -3.44
N GLN A 74 -0.71 7.76 -2.49
CA GLN A 74 -1.19 6.39 -2.25
C GLN A 74 -1.94 5.84 -3.48
N GLY A 75 -2.09 4.52 -3.53
CA GLY A 75 -2.67 3.82 -4.68
C GLY A 75 -1.59 3.31 -5.63
N LEU A 76 -1.87 3.31 -6.93
CA LEU A 76 -1.00 2.73 -7.95
C LEU A 76 0.46 3.24 -7.88
N PRO A 77 0.75 4.55 -7.75
CA PRO A 77 2.14 5.02 -7.72
C PRO A 77 2.93 4.47 -6.53
N LEU A 78 2.30 4.33 -5.36
CA LEU A 78 2.94 3.78 -4.17
C LEU A 78 3.23 2.29 -4.35
N ILE A 79 2.23 1.51 -4.74
CA ILE A 79 2.35 0.06 -4.89
C ILE A 79 3.38 -0.27 -5.97
N ALA A 80 3.27 0.34 -7.15
CA ALA A 80 4.17 0.08 -8.26
C ALA A 80 5.62 0.48 -7.95
N ALA A 81 5.85 1.65 -7.33
CA ALA A 81 7.19 2.10 -6.98
C ALA A 81 7.83 1.23 -5.90
N VAL A 82 7.09 0.83 -4.86
CA VAL A 82 7.61 -0.04 -3.79
C VAL A 82 7.95 -1.43 -4.32
N PHE A 83 7.06 -2.04 -5.11
CA PHE A 83 7.33 -3.34 -5.72
C PHE A 83 8.50 -3.29 -6.69
N ALA A 84 8.65 -2.21 -7.46
CA ALA A 84 9.81 -2.03 -8.33
C ALA A 84 11.11 -1.90 -7.54
N LEU A 85 11.12 -1.18 -6.41
CA LEU A 85 12.29 -1.10 -5.54
C LEU A 85 12.63 -2.46 -4.95
N PHE A 86 11.67 -3.21 -4.43
CA PHE A 86 11.89 -4.58 -3.97
C PHE A 86 12.41 -5.47 -5.10
N LYS A 87 11.83 -5.36 -6.30
CA LYS A 87 12.24 -6.15 -7.48
C LYS A 87 13.69 -5.87 -7.86
N LEU A 88 14.17 -4.63 -7.70
CA LEU A 88 15.56 -4.22 -7.89
C LEU A 88 16.48 -4.51 -6.71
N GLY A 89 15.96 -4.99 -5.58
CA GLY A 89 16.70 -5.16 -4.32
C GLY A 89 17.09 -3.82 -3.66
N ALA A 90 16.41 -2.72 -4.02
CA ALA A 90 16.57 -1.43 -3.38
C ALA A 90 15.69 -1.32 -2.12
N VAL A 91 16.04 -0.41 -1.22
CA VAL A 91 15.42 -0.28 0.09
C VAL A 91 14.48 0.94 0.12
N PRO A 92 13.15 0.77 0.02
CA PRO A 92 12.21 1.85 0.18
C PRO A 92 12.22 2.42 1.60
N ILE A 93 12.21 3.76 1.71
CA ILE A 93 12.03 4.49 2.95
C ILE A 93 10.66 5.13 2.90
N VAL A 94 9.78 4.75 3.83
CA VAL A 94 8.43 5.30 3.96
C VAL A 94 8.34 6.09 5.27
N ILE A 95 7.90 7.34 5.16
CA ILE A 95 7.70 8.24 6.30
C ILE A 95 6.23 8.61 6.34
N ASP A 96 5.61 8.50 7.51
CA ASP A 96 4.22 8.87 7.73
C ASP A 96 3.99 10.35 7.35
N PRO A 97 3.10 10.65 6.40
CA PRO A 97 2.81 12.02 5.95
C PRO A 97 2.20 12.91 7.04
N GLY A 98 1.60 12.32 8.09
CA GLY A 98 1.04 13.05 9.24
C GLY A 98 2.08 13.57 10.23
N MET A 99 3.35 13.25 10.04
CA MET A 99 4.42 13.48 11.02
C MET A 99 4.86 14.94 11.19
N GLY A 100 4.43 15.85 10.35
CA GLY A 100 4.87 17.24 10.33
C GLY A 100 6.28 17.46 9.80
N LEU A 101 6.54 18.64 9.23
CA LEU A 101 7.76 18.94 8.45
C LEU A 101 9.06 18.73 9.23
N LYS A 102 9.13 19.21 10.49
CA LYS A 102 10.35 19.12 11.32
C LYS A 102 10.76 17.67 11.58
N SER A 103 9.78 16.84 11.94
CA SER A 103 10.00 15.40 12.17
C SER A 103 10.35 14.68 10.88
N PHE A 104 9.65 14.99 9.79
CA PHE A 104 9.94 14.47 8.46
C PHE A 104 11.40 14.73 8.05
N LEU A 105 11.87 15.98 8.14
CA LEU A 105 13.25 16.34 7.79
C LEU A 105 14.27 15.59 8.66
N ARG A 106 13.97 15.38 9.95
CA ARG A 106 14.82 14.59 10.84
C ARG A 106 14.90 13.12 10.40
N CYS A 107 13.77 12.52 9.98
CA CYS A 107 13.76 11.15 9.46
C CYS A 107 14.60 11.02 8.19
N VAL A 108 14.46 11.95 7.25
CA VAL A 108 15.25 11.99 6.01
C VAL A 108 16.75 12.08 6.33
N GLY A 109 17.15 13.01 7.19
CA GLY A 109 18.57 13.18 7.57
C GLY A 109 19.16 11.92 8.23
N ARG A 110 18.37 11.20 9.04
CA ARG A 110 18.81 9.95 9.71
C ARG A 110 18.88 8.76 8.77
N SER A 111 17.94 8.64 7.84
CA SER A 111 17.89 7.51 6.91
C SER A 111 18.88 7.63 5.74
N GLN A 112 19.38 8.84 5.47
CA GLN A 112 20.37 9.12 4.42
C GLN A 112 20.02 8.46 3.07
N PRO A 113 18.86 8.79 2.45
CA PRO A 113 18.48 8.20 1.18
C PRO A 113 19.45 8.58 0.07
N ARG A 114 19.86 7.60 -0.73
CA ARG A 114 20.62 7.86 -1.98
C ARG A 114 19.72 8.34 -3.10
N ALA A 115 18.47 7.87 -3.11
CA ALA A 115 17.48 8.22 -4.14
C ALA A 115 16.21 8.79 -3.54
N LEU A 116 15.49 9.58 -4.33
CA LEU A 116 14.16 10.12 -4.04
C LEU A 116 13.24 9.81 -5.22
N VAL A 117 12.15 9.10 -4.93
CA VAL A 117 11.00 8.95 -5.83
C VAL A 117 9.90 9.84 -5.30
N GLY A 118 9.49 10.86 -6.04
CA GLY A 118 8.56 11.81 -5.46
C GLY A 118 7.78 12.68 -6.44
N ILE A 119 6.63 13.17 -5.96
CA ILE A 119 5.82 14.19 -6.62
C ILE A 119 6.60 15.51 -6.77
N PRO A 120 6.14 16.46 -7.62
CA PRO A 120 6.86 17.74 -7.83
C PRO A 120 7.20 18.49 -6.55
N LEU A 121 6.28 18.50 -5.56
CA LEU A 121 6.52 19.12 -4.25
C LEU A 121 7.70 18.47 -3.51
N ALA A 122 7.81 17.14 -3.55
CA ALA A 122 8.93 16.43 -2.94
C ALA A 122 10.26 16.75 -3.62
N GLN A 123 10.24 16.86 -4.95
CA GLN A 123 11.40 17.28 -5.73
C GLN A 123 11.85 18.70 -5.36
N PHE A 124 10.90 19.63 -5.20
CA PHE A 124 11.15 20.98 -4.77
C PHE A 124 11.74 21.03 -3.35
N LEU A 125 11.08 20.39 -2.38
CA LEU A 125 11.56 20.32 -0.99
C LEU A 125 12.99 19.77 -0.90
N SER A 126 13.31 18.75 -1.69
CA SER A 126 14.65 18.18 -1.71
C SER A 126 15.76 19.13 -2.21
N ARG A 127 15.38 20.20 -2.92
CA ARG A 127 16.30 21.23 -3.40
C ARG A 127 16.37 22.43 -2.45
N VAL A 128 15.31 22.68 -1.68
CA VAL A 128 15.28 23.73 -0.66
C VAL A 128 16.07 23.31 0.59
N PHE A 129 15.85 22.10 1.08
CA PHE A 129 16.48 21.58 2.29
C PHE A 129 17.77 20.79 1.99
N LEU A 130 18.72 21.41 1.27
CA LEU A 130 19.94 20.76 0.78
C LEU A 130 20.73 20.03 1.87
N ARG A 131 20.82 20.60 3.09
CA ARG A 131 21.54 19.95 4.21
C ARG A 131 20.89 18.64 4.64
N THR A 132 19.57 18.55 4.60
CA THR A 132 18.85 17.33 4.97
C THR A 132 18.90 16.28 3.86
N PHE A 133 18.85 16.73 2.62
CA PHE A 133 18.85 15.86 1.43
C PHE A 133 20.25 15.72 0.78
N TRP A 134 21.34 15.99 1.52
CA TRP A 134 22.71 15.95 0.98
C TRP A 134 23.11 14.61 0.40
N SER A 135 22.56 13.52 0.94
CA SER A 135 22.80 12.14 0.49
C SER A 135 22.06 11.79 -0.82
N VAL A 136 21.02 12.55 -1.20
CA VAL A 136 20.22 12.26 -2.39
C VAL A 136 20.97 12.62 -3.66
N LYS A 137 21.42 11.59 -4.37
CA LYS A 137 22.14 11.73 -5.66
C LYS A 137 21.20 11.54 -6.85
N VAL A 138 20.16 10.69 -6.69
CA VAL A 138 19.22 10.34 -7.74
C VAL A 138 17.83 10.88 -7.41
N ARG A 139 17.16 11.49 -8.39
CA ARG A 139 15.79 12.01 -8.26
C ARG A 139 14.94 11.51 -9.41
N VAL A 140 13.90 10.73 -9.07
CA VAL A 140 12.93 10.20 -10.04
C VAL A 140 11.58 10.86 -9.78
N SER A 141 11.05 11.50 -10.83
CA SER A 141 9.73 12.12 -10.72
C SER A 141 8.65 11.06 -10.76
N ALA A 142 7.74 11.11 -9.78
CA ALA A 142 6.50 10.34 -9.77
C ALA A 142 5.37 11.09 -10.53
N ARG A 143 5.70 11.83 -11.60
CA ARG A 143 4.64 12.38 -12.47
C ARG A 143 3.80 11.22 -12.96
N SER A 144 2.54 11.28 -12.63
CA SER A 144 1.57 10.27 -13.01
C SER A 144 1.51 10.17 -14.54
N SER A 145 2.05 9.10 -15.05
CA SER A 145 1.60 8.54 -16.31
C SER A 145 0.24 7.85 -16.16
N GLU A 146 -0.45 8.15 -15.05
CA GLU A 146 -1.68 7.49 -14.59
C GLU A 146 -2.79 7.46 -15.64
N THR A 147 -2.76 8.36 -16.60
CA THR A 147 -3.84 8.42 -17.62
C THR A 147 -3.34 8.23 -19.06
N ALA A 148 -2.09 8.53 -19.32
CA ALA A 148 -1.62 8.58 -20.72
C ALA A 148 -1.06 7.25 -21.24
N GLN A 149 -0.64 6.32 -20.37
CA GLN A 149 -0.01 5.06 -20.78
C GLN A 149 -0.96 3.86 -20.69
N LEU A 150 -1.92 3.85 -19.76
CA LEU A 150 -2.93 2.78 -19.67
C LEU A 150 -3.99 2.83 -20.77
N THR A 151 -4.17 3.99 -21.41
CA THR A 151 -5.07 4.14 -22.59
C THR A 151 -4.35 3.87 -23.92
N SER A 152 -3.04 3.78 -23.94
CA SER A 152 -2.28 3.44 -25.12
C SER A 152 -2.25 1.91 -25.29
N LYS A 153 -3.09 1.39 -26.18
CA LYS A 153 -3.02 0.01 -26.72
C LYS A 153 -1.70 -0.30 -27.44
N ASN A 154 -0.75 0.62 -27.45
CA ASN A 154 0.63 0.47 -27.94
C ASN A 154 1.59 0.34 -26.73
N SER A 155 1.42 -0.66 -25.91
CA SER A 155 2.46 -1.05 -24.94
C SER A 155 3.67 -1.52 -25.74
N LYS A 156 4.69 -0.66 -25.88
CA LYS A 156 6.04 -1.12 -26.21
C LYS A 156 6.35 -2.25 -25.22
N LYS A 157 6.88 -3.35 -25.76
CA LYS A 157 7.30 -4.51 -24.97
C LYS A 157 8.18 -4.00 -23.82
N VAL A 158 7.63 -3.97 -22.61
CA VAL A 158 8.40 -3.54 -21.43
C VAL A 158 9.32 -4.69 -21.08
N ASP A 159 10.62 -4.42 -20.89
CA ASP A 159 11.57 -5.43 -20.46
C ASP A 159 11.08 -6.08 -19.16
N GLN A 160 11.12 -7.40 -19.11
CA GLN A 160 10.80 -8.12 -17.89
C GLN A 160 12.01 -8.07 -16.96
N PHE A 161 11.78 -7.63 -15.74
CA PHE A 161 12.78 -7.64 -14.68
C PHE A 161 12.55 -8.86 -13.79
N ALA A 162 13.58 -9.68 -13.60
CA ALA A 162 13.56 -10.71 -12.57
C ALA A 162 13.74 -10.06 -11.20
N PRO A 163 13.01 -10.50 -10.17
CA PRO A 163 13.23 -10.05 -8.80
C PRO A 163 14.65 -10.37 -8.34
N ALA A 164 15.32 -9.39 -7.74
CA ALA A 164 16.67 -9.57 -7.19
C ALA A 164 16.70 -10.71 -6.16
N GLU A 165 17.71 -11.55 -6.26
CA GLU A 165 17.98 -12.57 -5.25
C GLU A 165 18.47 -11.90 -3.97
N VAL A 166 17.76 -12.09 -2.85
CA VAL A 166 18.06 -11.49 -1.56
C VAL A 166 18.02 -12.55 -0.45
N ALA A 167 18.85 -12.38 0.55
CA ALA A 167 18.80 -13.20 1.75
C ALA A 167 17.67 -12.72 2.69
N SER A 168 17.24 -13.59 3.61
CA SER A 168 16.16 -13.28 4.54
C SER A 168 16.50 -12.18 5.54
N ASP A 169 17.77 -12.01 5.87
CA ASP A 169 18.31 -11.01 6.79
C ASP A 169 18.78 -9.71 6.10
N GLU A 170 18.65 -9.62 4.76
CA GLU A 170 18.92 -8.37 4.06
C GLU A 170 17.84 -7.32 4.36
N LEU A 171 18.29 -6.06 4.50
CA LEU A 171 17.40 -4.92 4.73
C LEU A 171 16.45 -4.73 3.55
N ALA A 172 15.16 -4.86 3.81
CA ALA A 172 14.11 -4.72 2.81
C ALA A 172 13.49 -3.32 2.78
N ALA A 173 13.21 -2.71 3.94
CA ALA A 173 12.57 -1.41 4.03
C ALA A 173 12.92 -0.69 5.33
N ILE A 174 12.74 0.65 5.34
CA ILE A 174 12.79 1.47 6.55
C ILE A 174 11.48 2.24 6.67
N LEU A 175 10.73 1.99 7.74
CA LEU A 175 9.46 2.66 7.99
C LEU A 175 9.57 3.57 9.21
N PHE A 176 9.20 4.84 9.04
CA PHE A 176 9.10 5.80 10.13
C PHE A 176 7.65 6.01 10.50
N THR A 177 7.34 5.77 11.76
CA THR A 177 6.02 6.03 12.33
C THR A 177 6.10 7.13 13.38
N SER A 178 4.99 7.81 13.62
CA SER A 178 4.83 8.77 14.70
C SER A 178 4.81 8.02 16.03
N GLY A 179 5.98 7.80 16.62
CA GLY A 179 6.09 7.15 17.94
C GLY A 179 5.39 7.98 19.02
N SER A 180 4.67 7.30 19.91
CA SER A 180 3.96 7.91 21.06
C SER A 180 4.88 8.58 22.08
N THR A 181 6.20 8.38 22.01
CA THR A 181 7.15 8.73 23.07
C THR A 181 8.29 9.66 22.64
N GLY A 182 8.16 10.46 21.57
CA GLY A 182 9.20 11.44 21.24
C GLY A 182 9.66 11.46 19.78
N ALA A 183 10.98 11.44 19.55
CA ALA A 183 11.53 11.53 18.19
C ALA A 183 11.15 10.31 17.34
N PRO A 184 10.76 10.50 16.06
CA PRO A 184 10.40 9.41 15.18
C PRO A 184 11.50 8.34 15.11
N LYS A 185 11.10 7.08 15.20
CA LYS A 185 12.00 5.93 15.06
C LYS A 185 11.85 5.32 13.68
N GLY A 186 12.97 5.04 13.01
CA GLY A 186 12.97 4.24 11.78
C GLY A 186 13.10 2.76 12.15
N VAL A 187 12.12 1.98 11.78
CA VAL A 187 12.13 0.52 11.94
C VAL A 187 12.69 -0.09 10.67
N CYS A 188 13.73 -0.91 10.82
CA CYS A 188 14.35 -1.64 9.73
C CYS A 188 13.67 -3.00 9.57
N TYR A 189 13.10 -3.25 8.41
CA TYR A 189 12.49 -4.53 8.07
C TYR A 189 13.42 -5.32 7.16
N GLU A 190 13.58 -6.59 7.47
CA GLU A 190 14.29 -7.56 6.64
C GLU A 190 13.33 -8.25 5.68
N HIS A 191 13.86 -8.76 4.56
CA HIS A 191 13.04 -9.47 3.57
C HIS A 191 12.32 -10.69 4.16
N GLY A 192 12.98 -11.44 5.04
CA GLY A 192 12.38 -12.58 5.72
C GLY A 192 11.18 -12.23 6.60
N MET A 193 11.15 -11.01 7.17
CA MET A 193 9.99 -10.54 7.95
C MET A 193 8.76 -10.37 7.06
N PHE A 194 8.90 -9.79 5.85
CA PHE A 194 7.78 -9.65 4.93
C PHE A 194 7.29 -11.00 4.41
N GLU A 195 8.20 -11.91 4.08
CA GLU A 195 7.83 -13.26 3.64
C GLU A 195 7.10 -14.04 4.75
N ALA A 196 7.58 -13.93 5.99
CA ALA A 196 6.90 -14.52 7.15
C ALA A 196 5.51 -13.91 7.37
N GLN A 197 5.37 -12.59 7.22
CA GLN A 197 4.08 -11.91 7.36
C GLN A 197 3.09 -12.39 6.29
N VAL A 198 3.50 -12.47 5.01
CA VAL A 198 2.64 -13.01 3.93
C VAL A 198 2.14 -14.41 4.27
N ARG A 199 3.05 -15.29 4.72
CA ARG A 199 2.70 -16.66 5.11
C ARG A 199 1.75 -16.70 6.30
N LEU A 200 2.08 -15.98 7.38
CA LEU A 200 1.27 -15.96 8.60
C LEU A 200 -0.12 -15.34 8.38
N ILE A 201 -0.20 -14.24 7.61
CA ILE A 201 -1.48 -13.61 7.27
C ILE A 201 -2.34 -14.60 6.48
N ARG A 202 -1.78 -15.26 5.48
CA ARG A 202 -2.50 -16.27 4.68
C ARG A 202 -3.00 -17.43 5.54
N GLU A 203 -2.13 -17.99 6.36
CA GLU A 203 -2.44 -19.19 7.17
C GLU A 203 -3.43 -18.86 8.29
N HIS A 204 -3.20 -17.76 9.02
CA HIS A 204 -4.04 -17.40 10.18
C HIS A 204 -5.44 -16.94 9.76
N TYR A 205 -5.51 -16.06 8.77
CA TYR A 205 -6.79 -15.51 8.31
C TYR A 205 -7.46 -16.33 7.22
N LYS A 206 -6.85 -17.43 6.76
CA LYS A 206 -7.36 -18.29 5.69
C LYS A 206 -7.69 -17.49 4.43
N ILE A 207 -6.77 -16.59 4.04
CA ILE A 207 -6.94 -15.77 2.85
C ILE A 207 -6.65 -16.60 1.61
N GLU A 208 -7.54 -16.51 0.64
CA GLU A 208 -7.43 -17.19 -0.64
C GLU A 208 -7.22 -16.19 -1.79
N PRO A 209 -6.48 -16.55 -2.84
CA PRO A 209 -6.40 -15.72 -4.04
C PRO A 209 -7.79 -15.45 -4.62
N GLY A 210 -8.00 -14.20 -5.09
CA GLY A 210 -9.30 -13.75 -5.59
C GLY A 210 -10.18 -13.05 -4.55
N GLU A 211 -9.80 -13.06 -3.28
CA GLU A 211 -10.47 -12.22 -2.28
C GLU A 211 -10.20 -10.73 -2.53
N ILE A 212 -11.08 -9.86 -2.01
CA ILE A 212 -11.04 -8.41 -2.25
C ILE A 212 -10.79 -7.70 -0.93
N ASP A 213 -9.73 -6.89 -0.88
CA ASP A 213 -9.34 -6.13 0.30
C ASP A 213 -9.46 -4.62 0.08
N LEU A 214 -10.00 -3.93 1.07
CA LEU A 214 -10.04 -2.47 1.15
C LEU A 214 -9.21 -2.02 2.36
N PRO A 215 -7.88 -1.89 2.21
CA PRO A 215 -7.01 -1.49 3.31
C PRO A 215 -7.11 0.02 3.54
N MET A 216 -7.65 0.44 4.69
CA MET A 216 -7.78 1.87 5.03
C MET A 216 -6.44 2.49 5.48
N LEU A 217 -5.38 1.70 5.62
CA LEU A 217 -4.01 2.16 5.78
C LEU A 217 -3.17 1.68 4.59
N PRO A 218 -2.58 2.60 3.81
CA PRO A 218 -1.99 2.28 2.50
C PRO A 218 -0.90 1.21 2.50
N ILE A 219 -0.15 1.10 3.61
CA ILE A 219 0.96 0.16 3.71
C ILE A 219 0.50 -1.31 3.68
N PHE A 220 -0.71 -1.59 4.15
CA PHE A 220 -1.25 -2.96 4.14
C PHE A 220 -1.60 -3.44 2.73
N ALA A 221 -1.86 -2.53 1.79
CA ALA A 221 -2.02 -2.87 0.37
C ALA A 221 -0.79 -3.56 -0.24
N LEU A 222 0.38 -3.40 0.36
CA LEU A 222 1.63 -3.99 -0.14
C LEU A 222 1.69 -5.52 0.02
N PHE A 223 0.84 -6.12 0.86
CA PHE A 223 0.76 -7.58 0.99
C PHE A 223 -0.19 -8.22 -0.02
N ASN A 224 -1.18 -7.47 -0.53
CA ASN A 224 -2.23 -8.01 -1.38
C ASN A 224 -1.74 -8.66 -2.67
N PRO A 225 -0.75 -8.10 -3.42
CA PRO A 225 -0.21 -8.78 -4.59
C PRO A 225 0.41 -10.14 -4.27
N ALA A 226 1.04 -10.28 -3.07
CA ALA A 226 1.62 -11.55 -2.64
C ALA A 226 0.55 -12.56 -2.17
N LEU A 227 -0.58 -12.07 -1.67
CA LEU A 227 -1.72 -12.88 -1.25
C LEU A 227 -2.65 -13.25 -2.40
N GLY A 228 -2.49 -12.63 -3.57
CA GLY A 228 -3.36 -12.82 -4.74
C GLY A 228 -4.72 -12.13 -4.59
N MET A 229 -4.79 -11.07 -3.79
CA MET A 229 -6.02 -10.32 -3.50
C MET A 229 -6.15 -9.11 -4.42
N THR A 230 -7.39 -8.74 -4.75
CA THR A 230 -7.70 -7.44 -5.34
C THR A 230 -7.62 -6.35 -4.28
N THR A 231 -6.86 -5.29 -4.53
CA THR A 231 -6.83 -4.10 -3.67
C THR A 231 -7.79 -3.04 -4.16
N ILE A 232 -8.75 -2.64 -3.32
CA ILE A 232 -9.56 -1.43 -3.55
C ILE A 232 -8.89 -0.28 -2.80
N VAL A 233 -8.44 0.74 -3.51
CA VAL A 233 -7.84 1.92 -2.90
C VAL A 233 -8.96 2.80 -2.33
N PRO A 234 -9.02 3.00 -1.00
CA PRO A 234 -10.08 3.79 -0.38
C PRO A 234 -9.93 5.27 -0.66
N GLU A 235 -11.04 5.98 -0.76
CA GLU A 235 -11.08 7.44 -0.89
C GLU A 235 -10.90 8.10 0.49
N ILE A 236 -9.69 8.04 1.02
CA ILE A 236 -9.28 8.60 2.32
C ILE A 236 -8.09 9.53 2.13
N ASP A 237 -8.09 10.71 2.75
CA ASP A 237 -6.86 11.50 2.89
C ASP A 237 -5.99 10.87 4.00
N PRO A 238 -4.83 10.28 3.67
CA PRO A 238 -3.99 9.62 4.65
C PRO A 238 -3.41 10.56 5.72
N ARG A 239 -3.45 11.88 5.48
CA ARG A 239 -3.01 12.89 6.46
C ARG A 239 -4.11 13.19 7.49
N ARG A 240 -5.37 12.89 7.15
CA ARG A 240 -6.56 13.16 7.97
C ARG A 240 -7.53 11.97 7.98
N PRO A 241 -7.07 10.79 8.38
CA PRO A 241 -7.92 9.59 8.33
C PRO A 241 -9.20 9.74 9.16
N ALA A 242 -9.16 10.54 10.21
CA ALA A 242 -10.33 10.82 11.05
C ALA A 242 -11.42 11.65 10.33
N GLU A 243 -11.13 12.31 9.22
CA GLU A 243 -12.11 13.07 8.41
C GLU A 243 -12.75 12.22 7.29
N VAL A 244 -12.58 10.90 7.32
CA VAL A 244 -13.19 10.00 6.33
C VAL A 244 -14.70 10.17 6.27
N ASP A 245 -15.22 10.19 5.05
CA ASP A 245 -16.66 10.05 4.78
C ASP A 245 -17.01 8.55 4.79
N PRO A 246 -17.73 8.05 5.80
CA PRO A 246 -18.06 6.64 5.90
C PRO A 246 -18.96 6.15 4.77
N ALA A 247 -19.78 7.02 4.17
CA ALA A 247 -20.66 6.66 3.06
C ALA A 247 -19.85 6.20 1.83
N LYS A 248 -18.71 6.85 1.54
CA LYS A 248 -17.83 6.45 0.43
C LYS A 248 -17.19 5.08 0.65
N ILE A 249 -16.81 4.79 1.87
CA ILE A 249 -16.22 3.48 2.21
C ILE A 249 -17.28 2.39 2.12
N VAL A 250 -18.46 2.64 2.67
CA VAL A 250 -19.60 1.72 2.59
C VAL A 250 -19.99 1.46 1.12
N GLN A 251 -20.06 2.51 0.29
CA GLN A 251 -20.31 2.37 -1.14
C GLN A 251 -19.27 1.47 -1.81
N ALA A 252 -17.98 1.70 -1.54
CA ALA A 252 -16.91 0.89 -2.12
C ALA A 252 -17.01 -0.59 -1.69
N ILE A 253 -17.32 -0.84 -0.42
CA ILE A 253 -17.50 -2.21 0.10
C ILE A 253 -18.66 -2.92 -0.60
N LEU A 254 -19.79 -2.26 -0.73
CA LEU A 254 -20.99 -2.83 -1.34
C LEU A 254 -20.82 -3.03 -2.85
N GLN A 255 -20.29 -2.03 -3.55
CA GLN A 255 -20.12 -2.08 -4.99
C GLN A 255 -19.13 -3.14 -5.43
N GLU A 256 -18.02 -3.28 -4.71
CA GLU A 256 -16.94 -4.17 -5.10
C GLU A 256 -17.00 -5.54 -4.41
N GLY A 257 -17.95 -5.75 -3.49
CA GLY A 257 -18.05 -7.01 -2.75
C GLY A 257 -16.84 -7.28 -1.86
N VAL A 258 -16.32 -6.25 -1.20
CA VAL A 258 -15.09 -6.34 -0.36
C VAL A 258 -15.25 -7.42 0.70
N THR A 259 -14.28 -8.32 0.79
CA THR A 259 -14.27 -9.44 1.73
C THR A 259 -13.41 -9.19 2.97
N ASN A 260 -12.37 -8.36 2.82
CA ASN A 260 -11.41 -8.05 3.88
C ASN A 260 -11.21 -6.53 3.97
N SER A 261 -10.95 -6.04 5.18
CA SER A 261 -10.52 -4.66 5.33
C SER A 261 -9.74 -4.48 6.63
N PHE A 262 -8.67 -3.69 6.56
CA PHE A 262 -7.89 -3.26 7.72
C PHE A 262 -8.13 -1.78 7.99
N GLY A 263 -8.38 -1.41 9.24
CA GLY A 263 -8.54 -0.01 9.62
C GLY A 263 -8.37 0.27 11.11
N SER A 264 -8.27 1.54 11.46
CA SER A 264 -8.20 1.94 12.86
C SER A 264 -9.59 1.88 13.53
N PRO A 265 -9.66 1.79 14.88
CA PRO A 265 -10.92 1.82 15.60
C PRO A 265 -11.78 3.05 15.30
N THR A 266 -11.15 4.21 15.10
CA THR A 266 -11.87 5.45 14.74
C THR A 266 -12.59 5.33 13.39
N LEU A 267 -11.93 4.74 12.39
CA LEU A 267 -12.51 4.53 11.06
C LEU A 267 -13.69 3.56 11.15
N TRP A 268 -13.50 2.42 11.80
CA TRP A 268 -14.53 1.40 11.93
C TRP A 268 -15.71 1.85 12.77
N SER A 269 -15.51 2.66 13.83
CA SER A 269 -16.60 3.24 14.60
C SER A 269 -17.50 4.15 13.76
N LYS A 270 -16.91 4.96 12.86
CA LYS A 270 -17.69 5.80 11.93
C LYS A 270 -18.48 4.99 10.92
N ILE A 271 -17.87 3.93 10.37
CA ILE A 271 -18.52 3.04 9.40
C ILE A 271 -19.67 2.30 10.08
N GLN A 272 -19.46 1.73 11.27
CA GLN A 272 -20.50 1.07 12.06
C GLN A 272 -21.66 2.01 12.34
N GLN A 273 -21.39 3.22 12.86
CA GLN A 273 -22.43 4.22 13.15
C GLN A 273 -23.23 4.58 11.90
N HIS A 274 -22.56 4.79 10.76
CA HIS A 274 -23.23 5.07 9.50
C HIS A 274 -24.13 3.90 9.06
N CYS A 275 -23.62 2.67 9.12
CA CYS A 275 -24.40 1.48 8.77
C CYS A 275 -25.63 1.32 9.67
N LEU A 276 -25.47 1.46 10.97
CA LEU A 276 -26.58 1.32 11.94
C LEU A 276 -27.65 2.41 11.76
N ALA A 277 -27.23 3.67 11.59
CA ALA A 277 -28.13 4.80 11.41
C ALA A 277 -28.97 4.69 10.11
N ASN A 278 -28.37 4.15 9.05
CA ASN A 278 -29.02 4.01 7.74
C ASN A 278 -29.57 2.59 7.48
N LYS A 279 -29.51 1.68 8.45
CA LYS A 279 -29.93 0.27 8.32
C LYS A 279 -29.24 -0.46 7.16
N ILE A 280 -27.97 -0.16 6.93
CA ILE A 280 -27.13 -0.78 5.90
C ILE A 280 -26.41 -1.98 6.51
N THR A 281 -26.33 -3.08 5.75
CA THR A 281 -25.50 -4.23 6.08
C THR A 281 -24.40 -4.43 5.02
N LEU A 282 -23.28 -4.98 5.45
CA LEU A 282 -22.11 -5.28 4.62
C LEU A 282 -21.90 -6.80 4.55
N PRO A 283 -22.72 -7.52 3.76
CA PRO A 283 -22.77 -8.99 3.80
C PRO A 283 -21.53 -9.66 3.18
N SER A 284 -20.81 -8.95 2.32
CA SER A 284 -19.58 -9.47 1.69
C SER A 284 -18.38 -9.53 2.64
N LEU A 285 -18.36 -8.69 3.69
CA LEU A 285 -17.26 -8.66 4.63
C LEU A 285 -17.16 -9.99 5.40
N LYS A 286 -16.02 -10.65 5.28
CA LYS A 286 -15.66 -11.85 6.04
C LYS A 286 -14.76 -11.51 7.23
N ARG A 287 -13.84 -10.56 7.04
CA ARG A 287 -12.81 -10.18 8.02
C ARG A 287 -12.65 -8.68 8.10
N VAL A 288 -12.77 -8.16 9.31
CA VAL A 288 -12.44 -6.77 9.65
C VAL A 288 -11.29 -6.80 10.65
N LEU A 289 -10.13 -6.32 10.24
CA LEU A 289 -8.95 -6.22 11.08
C LEU A 289 -8.88 -4.79 11.63
N CYS A 290 -9.04 -4.65 12.94
CA CYS A 290 -9.12 -3.37 13.63
C CYS A 290 -7.96 -3.23 14.62
N ALA A 291 -7.00 -2.33 14.32
CA ALA A 291 -5.80 -2.14 15.14
C ALA A 291 -5.25 -0.71 15.05
N GLY A 292 -4.13 -0.46 15.75
CA GLY A 292 -3.45 0.84 15.81
C GLY A 292 -3.85 1.69 17.02
N ALA A 293 -4.90 1.30 17.75
CA ALA A 293 -5.33 1.86 19.03
C ALA A 293 -6.21 0.83 19.77
N PRO A 294 -6.51 1.02 21.06
CA PRO A 294 -7.48 0.18 21.76
C PRO A 294 -8.84 0.18 21.05
N VAL A 295 -9.41 -1.00 20.83
CA VAL A 295 -10.69 -1.18 20.16
C VAL A 295 -11.81 -0.96 21.15
N PRO A 296 -12.73 0.03 20.95
CA PRO A 296 -13.83 0.29 21.85
C PRO A 296 -14.80 -0.90 21.96
N ALA A 297 -15.36 -1.14 23.16
CA ALA A 297 -16.35 -2.19 23.38
C ALA A 297 -17.55 -2.08 22.42
N THR A 298 -17.96 -0.86 22.07
CA THR A 298 -19.07 -0.59 21.14
C THR A 298 -18.87 -1.19 19.75
N LEU A 299 -17.62 -1.38 19.29
CA LEU A 299 -17.36 -2.07 18.03
C LEU A 299 -17.61 -3.58 18.11
N TRP A 300 -17.46 -4.16 19.31
CA TRP A 300 -17.71 -5.58 19.57
C TRP A 300 -19.19 -5.87 19.82
N ASP A 301 -19.99 -4.82 20.10
CA ASP A 301 -21.41 -4.97 20.36
C ASP A 301 -22.16 -5.18 19.03
N GLN A 302 -22.81 -6.32 18.91
CA GLN A 302 -23.71 -6.67 17.81
C GLN A 302 -23.15 -6.48 16.39
N PRO A 303 -21.94 -6.98 16.06
CA PRO A 303 -21.37 -6.84 14.72
C PRO A 303 -22.29 -7.42 13.65
N ALA A 304 -23.08 -8.46 13.96
CA ALA A 304 -24.03 -9.06 13.03
C ALA A 304 -25.11 -8.09 12.50
N ARG A 305 -25.35 -6.96 13.19
CA ARG A 305 -26.32 -5.96 12.71
C ARG A 305 -25.85 -5.20 11.47
N TRP A 306 -24.56 -5.09 11.25
CA TRP A 306 -23.99 -4.37 10.12
C TRP A 306 -23.04 -5.23 9.27
N MET A 307 -22.50 -6.32 9.83
CA MET A 307 -21.60 -7.27 9.18
C MET A 307 -22.06 -8.70 9.50
N PRO A 308 -23.15 -9.21 8.88
CA PRO A 308 -23.83 -10.42 9.32
C PRO A 308 -23.00 -11.70 9.15
N HIS A 309 -22.03 -11.73 8.24
CA HIS A 309 -21.22 -12.91 7.94
C HIS A 309 -19.74 -12.74 8.29
N GLY A 310 -19.37 -11.60 8.85
CA GLY A 310 -17.99 -11.26 9.10
C GLY A 310 -17.58 -11.34 10.57
N ASN A 311 -16.29 -11.38 10.79
CA ASN A 311 -15.66 -11.34 12.09
C ASN A 311 -14.82 -10.07 12.24
N LEU A 312 -15.05 -9.34 13.35
CA LEU A 312 -14.12 -8.30 13.80
C LEU A 312 -12.98 -8.95 14.56
N GLN A 313 -11.77 -8.57 14.25
CA GLN A 313 -10.56 -9.08 14.89
C GLN A 313 -9.62 -7.92 15.22
N SER A 314 -8.92 -8.01 16.34
CA SER A 314 -7.97 -6.99 16.74
C SER A 314 -6.54 -7.58 16.79
N PRO A 315 -5.83 -7.58 15.65
CA PRO A 315 -4.43 -8.01 15.65
C PRO A 315 -3.60 -7.04 16.48
N TYR A 316 -2.76 -7.57 17.36
CA TYR A 316 -1.78 -6.79 18.08
C TYR A 316 -0.53 -6.62 17.21
N GLY A 317 -0.06 -5.40 17.08
CA GLY A 317 1.18 -5.08 16.38
C GLY A 317 1.83 -3.82 16.95
N ALA A 318 3.13 -3.82 16.97
CA ALA A 318 3.95 -2.65 17.29
C ALA A 318 5.08 -2.55 16.26
N THR A 319 5.47 -1.33 15.96
CA THR A 319 6.66 -1.02 15.15
C THR A 319 7.86 -0.73 16.02
#